data_8185902d76fb6e97fb0de9fbc634dfcf
#
_entry.id   8185902d76fb6e97fb0de9fbc634dfcf
#
_cell.length_a   1.000
_cell.length_b   1.000
_cell.length_c   1.000
_cell.angle_alpha   90.00
_cell.angle_beta   90.00
_cell.angle_gamma   90.00
#
_symmetry.space_group_name_H-M   'P 1'
#
loop_
_entity.id
_entity.type
_entity.pdbx_description
1 polymer ?
#
loop_
_entity_poly.entity_id
_entity_poly.type
_entity_poly.pdbx_seq_one_letter_code
_entity_poly.pdbx_strand_id
1 'polypeptide(L)'
;MTALALTVELGDWSRFRPQSLGPFLGLTPSEDSTGERRRQGAITKTGNSHARRLLVEAAWHQRRPRRASAALERRRQGQPAAVRSQADQSARRLHQRWHALERRGKRRTIVAAAVARELAGHCWALATMK
;
A
#
# COMPACT_ATOMS: atom_id res chain seq x y z
N MET A 1 13.71 -3.21 -6.04
CA MET A 1 13.68 -2.04 -6.95
C MET A 1 12.50 -1.10 -6.66
N THR A 2 11.31 -1.65 -6.39
CA THR A 2 10.12 -0.84 -6.06
C THR A 2 10.36 0.08 -4.85
N ALA A 3 10.96 -0.43 -3.78
CA ALA A 3 11.21 0.35 -2.57
C ALA A 3 12.13 1.55 -2.83
N LEU A 4 13.20 1.35 -3.63
CA LEU A 4 14.11 2.43 -3.99
C LEU A 4 13.39 3.48 -4.84
N ALA A 5 12.63 3.04 -5.84
CA ALA A 5 11.87 3.96 -6.70
C ALA A 5 10.85 4.77 -5.91
N LEU A 6 10.16 4.15 -4.94
CA LEU A 6 9.23 4.86 -4.05
C LEU A 6 9.95 5.89 -3.19
N THR A 7 11.13 5.55 -2.67
CA THR A 7 11.94 6.48 -1.87
C THR A 7 12.31 7.71 -2.68
N VAL A 8 12.72 7.52 -3.93
CA VAL A 8 13.08 8.62 -4.84
C VAL A 8 11.85 9.49 -5.14
N GLU A 9 10.71 8.86 -5.45
CA GLU A 9 9.49 9.58 -5.85
C GLU A 9 8.86 10.36 -4.70
N LEU A 10 8.84 9.81 -3.49
CA LEU A 10 8.16 10.42 -2.35
C LEU A 10 9.09 11.32 -1.53
N GLY A 11 10.40 11.08 -1.58
CA GLY A 11 11.38 11.85 -0.83
C GLY A 11 11.24 11.64 0.67
N ASP A 12 11.04 12.72 1.41
CA ASP A 12 10.90 12.66 2.86
C ASP A 12 9.50 12.23 3.26
N TRP A 13 9.38 11.00 3.75
CA TRP A 13 8.10 10.43 4.18
C TRP A 13 7.50 11.15 5.39
N SER A 14 8.33 11.80 6.22
CA SER A 14 7.86 12.48 7.44
C SER A 14 6.97 13.68 7.14
N ARG A 15 7.02 14.22 5.93
CA ARG A 15 6.17 15.34 5.51
C ARG A 15 4.71 14.93 5.28
N PHE A 16 4.43 13.63 5.19
CA PHE A 16 3.09 13.11 4.98
C PHE A 16 2.47 12.63 6.29
N ARG A 17 1.16 12.76 6.38
CA ARG A 17 0.34 12.07 7.37
C ARG A 17 -0.24 10.81 6.70
N PRO A 18 -0.58 9.76 7.48
CA PRO A 18 -1.20 8.57 6.88
C PRO A 18 -2.41 8.88 6.02
N GLN A 19 -3.23 9.86 6.45
CA GLN A 19 -4.45 10.25 5.76
C GLN A 19 -4.20 10.99 4.44
N SER A 20 -3.03 11.62 4.29
CA SER A 20 -2.72 12.42 3.10
C SER A 20 -2.05 11.61 1.99
N LEU A 21 -1.53 10.42 2.30
CA LEU A 21 -0.84 9.58 1.31
C LEU A 21 -1.79 9.08 0.22
N GLY A 22 -2.96 8.57 0.59
CA GLY A 22 -3.93 8.10 -0.37
C GLY A 22 -4.29 9.15 -1.41
N PRO A 23 -4.74 10.35 -1.01
CA PRO A 23 -5.01 11.44 -1.93
C PRO A 23 -3.80 11.86 -2.77
N PHE A 24 -2.62 11.95 -2.18
CA PHE A 24 -1.39 12.30 -2.91
C PHE A 24 -1.07 11.30 -4.03
N LEU A 25 -1.37 10.04 -3.80
CA LEU A 25 -1.12 8.96 -4.76
C LEU A 25 -2.29 8.72 -5.71
N GLY A 26 -3.42 9.39 -5.49
CA GLY A 26 -4.61 9.20 -6.29
C GLY A 26 -5.27 7.84 -6.12
N LEU A 27 -5.08 7.20 -4.96
CA LEU A 27 -5.60 5.88 -4.64
C LEU A 27 -6.93 5.92 -3.86
N THR A 28 -7.40 7.11 -3.50
CA THR A 28 -8.70 7.25 -2.84
C THR A 28 -9.82 7.21 -3.87
N PRO A 29 -10.97 6.60 -3.53
CA PRO A 29 -12.13 6.62 -4.42
C PRO A 29 -12.63 8.04 -4.64
N SER A 30 -13.05 8.34 -5.86
CA SER A 30 -13.79 9.56 -6.13
C SER A 30 -15.17 9.45 -5.48
N GLU A 31 -15.70 10.58 -5.03
CA GLU A 31 -16.98 10.63 -4.34
C GLU A 31 -17.95 11.51 -5.12
N ASP A 32 -19.08 10.94 -5.50
CA ASP A 32 -20.18 11.65 -6.13
C ASP A 32 -21.38 11.59 -5.20
N SER A 33 -21.48 12.58 -4.31
CA SER A 33 -22.52 12.63 -3.29
C SER A 33 -23.47 13.77 -3.58
N THR A 34 -24.77 13.44 -3.76
CA THR A 34 -25.85 14.42 -3.87
C THR A 34 -26.88 14.14 -2.79
N GLY A 35 -27.08 15.09 -1.85
CA GLY A 35 -28.07 14.95 -0.80
C GLY A 35 -27.86 13.72 0.07
N GLU A 36 -28.84 12.80 0.09
CA GLU A 36 -28.79 11.58 0.91
C GLU A 36 -28.03 10.43 0.26
N ARG A 37 -27.62 10.57 -1.01
CA ARG A 37 -26.90 9.52 -1.74
C ARG A 37 -25.40 9.74 -1.66
N ARG A 38 -24.71 8.73 -1.13
CA ARG A 38 -23.26 8.65 -1.14
C ARG A 38 -22.82 7.59 -2.14
N ARG A 39 -22.12 8.01 -3.18
CA ARG A 39 -21.65 7.12 -4.23
C ARG A 39 -20.14 7.21 -4.36
N GLN A 40 -19.45 6.08 -4.17
CA GLN A 40 -18.02 5.99 -4.39
C GLN A 40 -17.75 5.48 -5.80
N GLY A 41 -16.95 6.24 -6.55
CA GLY A 41 -16.52 5.87 -7.88
C GLY A 41 -15.14 5.24 -7.89
N ALA A 42 -14.51 5.21 -9.06
CA ALA A 42 -13.14 4.76 -9.24
C ALA A 42 -12.16 5.65 -8.49
N ILE A 43 -10.91 5.20 -8.36
CA ILE A 43 -9.84 6.01 -7.75
C ILE A 43 -9.63 7.29 -8.56
N THR A 44 -9.21 8.37 -7.89
CA THR A 44 -9.09 9.69 -8.52
C THR A 44 -7.98 9.76 -9.56
N LYS A 45 -6.92 8.94 -9.41
CA LYS A 45 -5.73 8.94 -10.28
C LYS A 45 -5.02 10.28 -10.38
N THR A 46 -5.21 11.15 -9.38
CA THR A 46 -4.48 12.41 -9.26
C THR A 46 -3.13 12.17 -8.58
N GLY A 47 -2.24 13.15 -8.65
CA GLY A 47 -0.95 13.09 -7.97
C GLY A 47 0.09 12.25 -8.69
N ASN A 48 0.98 11.60 -7.94
CA ASN A 48 2.14 10.92 -8.50
C ASN A 48 1.77 9.57 -9.14
N SER A 49 1.64 9.56 -10.45
CA SER A 49 1.24 8.37 -11.22
C SER A 49 2.28 7.26 -11.19
N HIS A 50 3.56 7.61 -11.14
CA HIS A 50 4.64 6.61 -11.08
C HIS A 50 4.63 5.86 -9.74
N ALA A 51 4.55 6.58 -8.64
CA ALA A 51 4.46 5.97 -7.31
C ALA A 51 3.19 5.12 -7.18
N ARG A 52 2.06 5.59 -7.69
CA ARG A 52 0.81 4.83 -7.70
C ARG A 52 0.96 3.51 -8.44
N ARG A 53 1.56 3.54 -9.64
CA ARG A 53 1.78 2.33 -10.43
C ARG A 53 2.65 1.31 -9.68
N LEU A 54 3.73 1.77 -9.07
CA LEU A 54 4.63 0.92 -8.30
C LEU A 54 3.90 0.24 -7.13
N LEU A 55 3.08 1.00 -6.43
CA LEU A 55 2.31 0.48 -5.30
C LEU A 55 1.24 -0.53 -5.74
N VAL A 56 0.57 -0.26 -6.86
CA VAL A 56 -0.43 -1.19 -7.40
C VAL A 56 0.24 -2.50 -7.85
N GLU A 57 1.38 -2.42 -8.52
CA GLU A 57 2.15 -3.61 -8.88
C GLU A 57 2.57 -4.41 -7.64
N ALA A 58 3.06 -3.73 -6.63
CA ALA A 58 3.43 -4.37 -5.36
C ALA A 58 2.23 -4.99 -4.65
N ALA A 59 1.07 -4.36 -4.75
CA ALA A 59 -0.17 -4.87 -4.17
C ALA A 59 -0.58 -6.23 -4.75
N TRP A 60 -0.37 -6.46 -6.05
CA TRP A 60 -0.67 -7.74 -6.67
C TRP A 60 0.13 -8.89 -6.06
N HIS A 61 1.36 -8.63 -5.58
CA HIS A 61 2.18 -9.63 -4.92
C HIS A 61 1.62 -10.05 -3.56
N GLN A 62 0.78 -9.23 -2.93
CA GLN A 62 0.15 -9.55 -1.65
C GLN A 62 -0.92 -10.64 -1.77
N ARG A 63 -1.33 -10.98 -2.98
CA ARG A 63 -2.26 -12.07 -3.24
C ARG A 63 -1.68 -13.43 -2.81
N ARG A 64 -0.38 -13.56 -2.88
CA ARG A 64 0.32 -14.80 -2.51
C ARG A 64 0.82 -14.72 -1.07
N PRO A 65 0.84 -15.84 -0.34
CA PRO A 65 1.45 -15.83 0.99
C PRO A 65 2.94 -15.52 0.88
N ARG A 66 3.41 -14.77 1.86
CA ARG A 66 4.83 -14.45 1.93
C ARG A 66 5.62 -15.72 2.23
N ARG A 67 6.65 -15.97 1.43
CA ARG A 67 7.60 -17.07 1.67
C ARG A 67 8.94 -16.48 2.08
N ALA A 68 9.53 -17.09 3.11
CA ALA A 68 10.89 -16.78 3.48
C ALA A 68 11.83 -17.26 2.36
N SER A 69 12.76 -16.39 1.96
CA SER A 69 13.79 -16.73 0.98
C SER A 69 15.14 -16.19 1.46
N ALA A 70 16.22 -16.80 0.99
CA ALA A 70 17.57 -16.34 1.34
C ALA A 70 17.80 -14.89 0.89
N ALA A 71 17.24 -14.50 -0.28
CA ALA A 71 17.35 -13.15 -0.78
C ALA A 71 16.61 -12.15 0.13
N LEU A 72 15.41 -12.52 0.60
CA LEU A 72 14.65 -11.67 1.51
C LEU A 72 15.37 -11.52 2.85
N GLU A 73 15.88 -12.61 3.40
CA GLU A 73 16.63 -12.58 4.67
C GLU A 73 17.88 -11.72 4.57
N ARG A 74 18.59 -11.78 3.45
CA ARG A 74 19.78 -10.93 3.22
C ARG A 74 19.41 -9.43 3.21
N ARG A 75 18.29 -9.08 2.59
CA ARG A 75 17.81 -7.69 2.56
C ARG A 75 17.42 -7.19 3.95
N ARG A 76 17.01 -8.09 4.83
CA ARG A 76 16.56 -7.77 6.18
C ARG A 76 17.69 -7.75 7.20
N GLN A 77 18.86 -8.25 6.84
CA GLN A 77 20.02 -8.23 7.74
C GLN A 77 20.38 -6.81 8.14
N GLY A 78 20.68 -6.63 9.41
CA GLY A 78 21.04 -5.32 9.95
C GLY A 78 19.86 -4.43 10.31
N GLN A 79 18.62 -4.84 9.96
CA GLN A 79 17.44 -4.07 10.36
C GLN A 79 17.05 -4.37 11.80
N PRO A 80 16.60 -3.37 12.56
CA PRO A 80 16.13 -3.59 13.94
C PRO A 80 14.99 -4.60 14.00
N ALA A 81 14.93 -5.36 15.10
CA ALA A 81 13.89 -6.37 15.29
C ALA A 81 12.48 -5.77 15.22
N ALA A 82 12.29 -4.55 15.73
CA ALA A 82 10.99 -3.86 15.68
C ALA A 82 10.55 -3.59 14.25
N VAL A 83 11.46 -3.18 13.37
CA VAL A 83 11.18 -2.93 11.95
C VAL A 83 10.80 -4.24 11.26
N ARG A 84 11.55 -5.31 11.49
CA ARG A 84 11.26 -6.62 10.91
C ARG A 84 9.90 -7.16 11.36
N SER A 85 9.59 -7.00 12.65
CA SER A 85 8.31 -7.42 13.20
C SER A 85 7.14 -6.65 12.59
N GLN A 86 7.28 -5.33 12.44
CA GLN A 86 6.27 -4.48 11.80
C GLN A 86 6.06 -4.89 10.34
N ALA A 87 7.13 -5.15 9.61
CA ALA A 87 7.06 -5.58 8.21
C ALA A 87 6.32 -6.92 8.09
N ASP A 88 6.59 -7.86 8.98
CA ASP A 88 5.91 -9.17 8.99
C ASP A 88 4.42 -9.04 9.29
N GLN A 89 4.05 -8.22 10.26
CA GLN A 89 2.65 -7.95 10.56
C GLN A 89 1.93 -7.30 9.39
N SER A 90 2.57 -6.33 8.76
CA SER A 90 2.04 -5.64 7.58
C SER A 90 1.80 -6.61 6.43
N ALA A 91 2.76 -7.48 6.15
CA ALA A 91 2.63 -8.47 5.09
C ALA A 91 1.45 -9.41 5.33
N ARG A 92 1.28 -9.89 6.56
CA ARG A 92 0.14 -10.74 6.92
C ARG A 92 -1.20 -10.02 6.77
N ARG A 93 -1.28 -8.77 7.22
CA ARG A 93 -2.51 -7.96 7.12
C ARG A 93 -2.90 -7.69 5.69
N LEU A 94 -1.93 -7.35 4.84
CA LEU A 94 -2.18 -7.09 3.42
C LEU A 94 -2.67 -8.34 2.70
N HIS A 95 -2.06 -9.48 2.97
CA HIS A 95 -2.49 -10.76 2.41
C HIS A 95 -3.92 -11.10 2.83
N GLN A 96 -4.23 -10.97 4.12
CA GLN A 96 -5.57 -11.20 4.65
C GLN A 96 -6.59 -10.25 4.04
N ARG A 97 -6.21 -8.97 3.89
CA ARG A 97 -7.08 -7.95 3.29
C ARG A 97 -7.40 -8.27 1.84
N TRP A 98 -6.40 -8.71 1.08
CA TRP A 98 -6.61 -9.12 -0.30
C TRP A 98 -7.69 -10.19 -0.39
N HIS A 99 -7.54 -11.27 0.37
CA HIS A 99 -8.48 -12.39 0.34
C HIS A 99 -9.86 -12.03 0.90
N ALA A 100 -9.93 -11.18 1.91
CA ALA A 100 -11.21 -10.72 2.44
C ALA A 100 -12.01 -9.96 1.39
N LEU A 101 -11.36 -9.10 0.62
CA LEU A 101 -12.01 -8.35 -0.46
C LEU A 101 -12.42 -9.24 -1.62
N GLU A 102 -11.59 -10.22 -1.99
CA GLU A 102 -11.97 -11.21 -3.01
C GLU A 102 -13.21 -12.01 -2.60
N ARG A 103 -13.27 -12.45 -1.34
CA ARG A 103 -14.43 -13.19 -0.83
C ARG A 103 -15.72 -12.39 -0.88
N ARG A 104 -15.61 -11.05 -0.82
CA ARG A 104 -16.77 -10.15 -0.96
C ARG A 104 -17.20 -9.97 -2.43
N GLY A 105 -16.53 -10.62 -3.37
CA GLY A 105 -16.83 -10.50 -4.78
C GLY A 105 -16.30 -9.25 -5.46
N LYS A 106 -15.35 -8.54 -4.84
CA LYS A 106 -14.72 -7.37 -5.45
C LYS A 106 -13.82 -7.78 -6.61
N ARG A 107 -13.83 -6.99 -7.68
CA ARG A 107 -12.94 -7.21 -8.82
C ARG A 107 -11.49 -7.08 -8.36
N ARG A 108 -10.60 -7.90 -8.92
CA ARG A 108 -9.18 -7.90 -8.55
C ARG A 108 -8.51 -6.54 -8.73
N THR A 109 -8.88 -5.79 -9.77
CA THR A 109 -8.34 -4.44 -9.97
C THR A 109 -8.73 -3.48 -8.84
N ILE A 110 -9.95 -3.61 -8.33
CA ILE A 110 -10.43 -2.84 -7.18
C ILE A 110 -9.69 -3.27 -5.91
N VAL A 111 -9.52 -4.59 -5.74
CA VAL A 111 -8.77 -5.15 -4.61
C VAL A 111 -7.33 -4.62 -4.62
N ALA A 112 -6.68 -4.64 -5.79
CA ALA A 112 -5.31 -4.15 -5.93
C ALA A 112 -5.18 -2.68 -5.53
N ALA A 113 -6.12 -1.83 -5.94
CA ALA A 113 -6.11 -0.41 -5.57
C ALA A 113 -6.30 -0.21 -4.07
N ALA A 114 -7.22 -0.95 -3.45
CA ALA A 114 -7.45 -0.88 -2.00
C ALA A 114 -6.24 -1.34 -1.21
N VAL A 115 -5.62 -2.46 -1.62
CA VAL A 115 -4.42 -2.99 -0.98
C VAL A 115 -3.22 -2.07 -1.19
N ALA A 116 -3.10 -1.45 -2.38
CA ALA A 116 -2.05 -0.47 -2.65
C ALA A 116 -2.13 0.73 -1.70
N ARG A 117 -3.33 1.22 -1.43
CA ARG A 117 -3.55 2.31 -0.47
C ARG A 117 -3.10 1.92 0.94
N GLU A 118 -3.46 0.71 1.38
CA GLU A 118 -3.03 0.21 2.69
C GLU A 118 -1.52 -0.02 2.73
N LEU A 119 -0.95 -0.57 1.66
CA LEU A 119 0.49 -0.76 1.54
C LEU A 119 1.26 0.56 1.69
N ALA A 120 0.76 1.63 1.07
CA ALA A 120 1.35 2.96 1.21
C ALA A 120 1.40 3.40 2.69
N GLY A 121 0.32 3.16 3.44
CA GLY A 121 0.27 3.44 4.88
C GLY A 121 1.29 2.62 5.68
N HIS A 122 1.46 1.35 5.34
CA HIS A 122 2.45 0.50 5.98
C HIS A 122 3.89 0.95 5.65
N CYS A 123 4.14 1.33 4.41
CA CYS A 123 5.44 1.88 4.02
C CYS A 123 5.74 3.18 4.78
N TRP A 124 4.74 4.05 4.93
CA TRP A 124 4.88 5.27 5.71
C TRP A 124 5.24 4.95 7.17
N ALA A 125 4.54 3.99 7.77
CA ALA A 125 4.80 3.60 9.15
C ALA A 125 6.23 3.09 9.34
N LEU A 126 6.72 2.26 8.42
CA LEU A 126 8.09 1.76 8.47
C LEU A 126 9.12 2.88 8.25
N ALA A 127 8.87 3.76 7.28
CA ALA A 127 9.79 4.85 6.94
C ALA A 127 9.92 5.89 8.04
N THR A 128 8.89 6.05 8.87
CA THR A 128 8.85 7.03 9.96
C THR A 128 9.11 6.43 11.35
N MET A 129 9.39 5.14 11.44
CA MET A 129 9.80 4.51 12.71
C MET A 129 11.11 5.09 13.20
N LYS A 130 11.15 5.35 14.50
CA LYS A 130 12.35 5.84 15.18
C LYS A 130 12.95 4.75 16.07
#